data_9db4bc0ef7a935068ed850f4058009ea
#
_entry.id   9db4bc0ef7a935068ed850f4058009ea
#
_cell.length_a   1.000
_cell.length_b   1.000
_cell.length_c   1.000
_cell.angle_alpha   90.00
_cell.angle_beta   90.00
_cell.angle_gamma   90.00
#
_symmetry.space_group_name_H-M   'P 1'
#
loop_
_entity.id
_entity.type
_entity.pdbx_description
1 polymer ?
#
loop_
_entity_poly.entity_id
_entity_poly.type
_entity_poly.pdbx_seq_one_letter_code
_entity_poly.pdbx_strand_id
1 'polypeptide(L)'
;AWRLIRVDISKGEQFRPDFLAISPNNKIPAIIDRAPVDGGAPISLFESGAILLYLAEKTGKLLSGELRERHTTLQWLFWQVGGLGPMLGQNGHFKLYAPEKLPYAIDRYERETARLYGVLDRRLGEADYVAGADYTIADMAIFPWIMTHKRQEITLDDYPNIKRWYALCRERPALQAGLNVMKDAINRNRGGMGMLSTLTPAEVQAIADAARVANP
;
A
#
# COMPACT_ATOMS: atom_id res chain seq x y z
N ALA A 1 3.75 10.49 19.92
CA ALA A 1 2.28 10.56 19.75
C ALA A 1 1.97 10.85 18.28
N TRP A 2 0.89 10.29 17.74
CA TRP A 2 0.43 10.53 16.36
C TRP A 2 -1.06 10.88 16.36
N ARG A 3 -1.49 11.59 15.33
CA ARG A 3 -2.89 11.93 15.08
C ARG A 3 -3.29 11.41 13.70
N LEU A 4 -4.37 10.64 13.63
CA LEU A 4 -4.95 10.18 12.39
C LEU A 4 -5.92 11.22 11.83
N ILE A 5 -5.77 11.54 10.54
CA ILE A 5 -6.70 12.37 9.78
C ILE A 5 -7.24 11.49 8.65
N ARG A 6 -8.55 11.31 8.62
CA ARG A 6 -9.21 10.57 7.55
C ARG A 6 -9.30 11.42 6.30
N VAL A 7 -8.97 10.82 5.16
CA VAL A 7 -9.22 11.36 3.82
C VAL A 7 -10.20 10.42 3.13
N ASP A 8 -11.39 10.90 2.83
CA ASP A 8 -12.43 10.12 2.17
C ASP A 8 -12.29 10.23 0.64
N ILE A 9 -11.59 9.25 0.06
CA ILE A 9 -11.34 9.23 -1.39
C ILE A 9 -12.61 9.02 -2.22
N SER A 10 -13.68 8.48 -1.64
CA SER A 10 -14.97 8.35 -2.32
C SER A 10 -15.70 9.69 -2.50
N LYS A 11 -15.28 10.71 -1.74
CA LYS A 11 -15.78 12.09 -1.83
C LYS A 11 -14.82 13.04 -2.54
N GLY A 12 -13.73 12.53 -3.08
CA GLY A 12 -12.74 13.36 -3.77
C GLY A 12 -11.87 14.20 -2.83
N GLU A 13 -11.84 13.90 -1.52
CA GLU A 13 -11.06 14.70 -0.56
C GLU A 13 -9.55 14.68 -0.84
N GLN A 14 -9.06 13.68 -1.56
CA GLN A 14 -7.65 13.61 -2.01
C GLN A 14 -7.27 14.71 -3.02
N PHE A 15 -8.25 15.40 -3.61
CA PHE A 15 -8.03 16.48 -4.56
C PHE A 15 -8.10 17.88 -3.92
N ARG A 16 -8.36 17.95 -2.62
CA ARG A 16 -8.41 19.23 -1.91
C ARG A 16 -7.02 19.88 -1.87
N PRO A 17 -6.93 21.21 -1.97
CA PRO A 17 -5.66 21.93 -1.99
C PRO A 17 -4.77 21.63 -0.77
N ASP A 18 -5.37 21.54 0.42
CA ASP A 18 -4.65 21.24 1.66
C ASP A 18 -4.02 19.82 1.66
N PHE A 19 -4.68 18.84 1.03
CA PHE A 19 -4.11 17.51 0.87
C PHE A 19 -3.07 17.45 -0.26
N LEU A 20 -3.34 18.11 -1.39
CA LEU A 20 -2.38 18.21 -2.51
C LEU A 20 -1.06 18.86 -2.10
N ALA A 21 -1.08 19.80 -1.15
CA ALA A 21 0.12 20.44 -0.62
C ALA A 21 1.07 19.44 0.09
N ILE A 22 0.56 18.33 0.60
CA ILE A 22 1.34 17.29 1.29
C ILE A 22 1.47 15.98 0.50
N SER A 23 0.60 15.77 -0.50
CA SER A 23 0.60 14.62 -1.39
C SER A 23 0.27 15.06 -2.83
N PRO A 24 1.25 15.56 -3.59
CA PRO A 24 1.03 16.09 -4.94
C PRO A 24 0.51 15.03 -5.94
N ASN A 25 0.69 13.75 -5.62
CA ASN A 25 0.14 12.62 -6.39
C ASN A 25 -1.33 12.32 -6.05
N ASN A 26 -2.01 13.11 -5.21
CA ASN A 26 -3.39 12.90 -4.74
C ASN A 26 -3.69 11.48 -4.24
N LYS A 27 -2.73 10.83 -3.60
CA LYS A 27 -2.84 9.47 -3.06
C LYS A 27 -2.61 9.45 -1.55
N ILE A 28 -3.33 8.59 -0.87
CA ILE A 28 -3.04 8.19 0.51
C ILE A 28 -2.12 6.96 0.49
N PRO A 29 -1.25 6.80 1.52
CA PRO A 29 -1.07 7.66 2.68
C PRO A 29 -0.17 8.89 2.43
N ALA A 30 -0.33 9.91 3.29
CA ALA A 30 0.64 10.98 3.46
C ALA A 30 0.82 11.24 4.97
N ILE A 31 1.98 11.72 5.37
CA ILE A 31 2.25 12.11 6.76
C ILE A 31 2.87 13.51 6.84
N ILE A 32 2.69 14.16 7.99
CA ILE A 32 3.44 15.35 8.38
C ILE A 32 4.17 15.02 9.69
N ASP A 33 5.48 14.98 9.64
CA ASP A 33 6.28 14.88 10.85
C ASP A 33 6.60 16.28 11.37
N ARG A 34 6.13 16.59 12.59
CA ARG A 34 6.30 17.90 13.21
C ARG A 34 7.57 18.04 14.06
N ALA A 35 8.27 16.92 14.23
CA ALA A 35 9.52 16.87 14.98
C ALA A 35 10.51 15.93 14.28
N PRO A 36 11.02 16.32 13.09
CA PRO A 36 12.01 15.54 12.36
C PRO A 36 13.32 15.45 13.20
N VAL A 37 14.12 14.41 12.93
CA VAL A 37 15.33 14.11 13.74
C VAL A 37 16.42 15.17 13.61
N ASP A 38 16.42 15.94 12.54
CA ASP A 38 17.36 17.05 12.31
C ASP A 38 16.99 18.34 13.08
N GLY A 39 15.86 18.33 13.80
CA GLY A 39 15.35 19.49 14.53
C GLY A 39 14.84 20.63 13.65
N GLY A 40 14.71 20.39 12.34
CA GLY A 40 14.25 21.37 11.36
C GLY A 40 12.75 21.62 11.38
N ALA A 41 12.26 22.32 10.36
CA ALA A 41 10.84 22.57 10.15
C ALA A 41 10.08 21.25 9.91
N PRO A 42 8.74 21.20 10.14
CA PRO A 42 7.93 20.04 9.80
C PRO A 42 8.13 19.56 8.37
N ILE A 43 8.23 18.25 8.18
CA ILE A 43 8.40 17.64 6.87
C ILE A 43 7.13 16.87 6.47
N SER A 44 6.69 17.06 5.24
CA SER A 44 5.61 16.27 4.63
C SER A 44 6.19 15.17 3.76
N LEU A 45 5.63 13.97 3.86
CA LEU A 45 6.01 12.82 3.05
C LEU A 45 4.77 12.17 2.46
N PHE A 46 4.87 11.79 1.20
CA PHE A 46 3.95 10.93 0.49
C PHE A 46 4.72 9.72 -0.05
N GLU A 47 4.07 8.78 -0.73
CA GLU A 47 4.55 7.45 -1.10
C GLU A 47 4.75 6.52 0.12
N SER A 48 3.96 5.46 0.17
CA SER A 48 3.97 4.52 1.31
C SER A 48 5.35 3.91 1.56
N GLY A 49 6.10 3.59 0.50
CA GLY A 49 7.47 3.07 0.62
C GLY A 49 8.44 4.10 1.23
N ALA A 50 8.36 5.36 0.80
CA ALA A 50 9.18 6.45 1.35
C ALA A 50 8.82 6.74 2.82
N ILE A 51 7.54 6.70 3.15
CA ILE A 51 7.06 6.87 4.53
C ILE A 51 7.59 5.76 5.43
N LEU A 52 7.52 4.50 4.98
CA LEU A 52 8.04 3.36 5.73
C LEU A 52 9.54 3.48 5.96
N LEU A 53 10.31 3.85 4.93
CA LEU A 53 11.75 4.06 5.02
C LEU A 53 12.08 5.18 6.02
N TYR A 54 11.45 6.34 5.88
CA TYR A 54 11.64 7.47 6.78
C TYR A 54 11.37 7.11 8.24
N LEU A 55 10.24 6.42 8.50
CA LEU A 55 9.88 6.04 9.87
C LEU A 55 10.83 4.98 10.45
N ALA A 56 11.31 4.06 9.62
CA ALA A 56 12.31 3.08 10.04
C ALA A 56 13.64 3.75 10.42
N GLU A 57 14.11 4.68 9.60
CA GLU A 57 15.32 5.47 9.88
C GLU A 57 15.16 6.35 11.12
N LYS A 58 14.03 7.05 11.23
CA LYS A 58 13.72 7.89 12.40
C LYS A 58 13.68 7.10 13.70
N THR A 59 13.19 5.88 13.68
CA THR A 59 13.00 5.06 14.90
C THR A 59 14.14 4.08 15.17
N GLY A 60 15.01 3.83 14.19
CA GLY A 60 16.04 2.80 14.25
C GLY A 60 15.47 1.38 14.30
N LYS A 61 14.26 1.15 13.74
CA LYS A 61 13.54 -0.13 13.82
C LYS A 61 13.09 -0.60 12.45
N LEU A 62 13.00 -1.94 12.28
CA LEU A 62 12.42 -2.58 11.09
C LEU A 62 13.21 -2.37 9.78
N LEU A 63 14.44 -1.87 9.91
CA LEU A 63 15.42 -1.72 8.84
C LEU A 63 16.80 -1.85 9.48
N SER A 64 17.58 -2.81 9.02
CA SER A 64 18.94 -3.02 9.53
C SER A 64 19.88 -1.87 9.15
N GLY A 65 20.84 -1.57 10.02
CA GLY A 65 21.98 -0.70 9.70
C GLY A 65 23.06 -1.39 8.86
N GLU A 66 23.09 -2.73 8.87
CA GLU A 66 24.05 -3.51 8.12
C GLU A 66 23.81 -3.42 6.60
N LEU A 67 24.86 -3.13 5.85
CA LEU A 67 24.78 -2.83 4.41
C LEU A 67 23.98 -3.86 3.61
N ARG A 68 24.30 -5.15 3.78
CA ARG A 68 23.68 -6.25 3.00
C ARG A 68 22.22 -6.45 3.34
N GLU A 69 21.89 -6.50 4.62
CA GLU A 69 20.52 -6.68 5.12
C GLU A 69 19.62 -5.50 4.76
N ARG A 70 20.15 -4.27 4.91
CA ARG A 70 19.48 -3.05 4.50
C ARG A 70 19.12 -3.08 3.03
N HIS A 71 20.07 -3.40 2.15
CA HIS A 71 19.82 -3.43 0.71
C HIS A 71 18.88 -4.58 0.32
N THR A 72 18.97 -5.74 0.98
CA THR A 72 17.97 -6.81 0.79
C THR A 72 16.56 -6.32 1.14
N THR A 73 16.39 -5.64 2.26
CA THR A 73 15.10 -5.05 2.64
C THR A 73 14.60 -4.03 1.61
N LEU A 74 15.48 -3.15 1.14
CA LEU A 74 15.12 -2.14 0.13
C LEU A 74 14.76 -2.76 -1.23
N GLN A 75 15.46 -3.81 -1.66
CA GLN A 75 15.11 -4.54 -2.90
C GLN A 75 13.67 -5.07 -2.82
N TRP A 76 13.28 -5.71 -1.72
CA TRP A 76 11.92 -6.23 -1.55
C TRP A 76 10.87 -5.14 -1.35
N LEU A 77 11.23 -4.04 -0.69
CA LEU A 77 10.37 -2.87 -0.61
C LEU A 77 10.09 -2.28 -2.00
N PHE A 78 11.12 -2.06 -2.81
CA PHE A 78 10.97 -1.53 -4.17
C PHE A 78 10.29 -2.53 -5.11
N TRP A 79 10.53 -3.84 -4.94
CA TRP A 79 9.80 -4.87 -5.67
C TRP A 79 8.30 -4.81 -5.39
N GLN A 80 7.91 -4.55 -4.14
CA GLN A 80 6.50 -4.35 -3.80
C GLN A 80 5.95 -3.08 -4.45
N VAL A 81 6.62 -1.94 -4.29
CA VAL A 81 6.16 -0.63 -4.77
C VAL A 81 6.09 -0.56 -6.29
N GLY A 82 7.12 -1.10 -6.97
CA GLY A 82 7.22 -1.04 -8.43
C GLY A 82 6.55 -2.21 -9.16
N GLY A 83 6.26 -3.31 -8.48
CA GLY A 83 5.76 -4.54 -9.10
C GLY A 83 4.50 -5.09 -8.44
N LEU A 84 4.64 -5.71 -7.27
CA LEU A 84 3.53 -6.45 -6.65
C LEU A 84 2.29 -5.58 -6.47
N GLY A 85 2.42 -4.43 -5.82
CA GLY A 85 1.30 -3.54 -5.55
C GLY A 85 0.58 -3.07 -6.81
N PRO A 86 1.29 -2.45 -7.76
CA PRO A 86 0.69 -2.00 -9.02
C PRO A 86 0.01 -3.12 -9.81
N MET A 87 0.64 -4.29 -9.95
CA MET A 87 0.09 -5.37 -10.77
C MET A 87 -1.13 -6.02 -10.11
N LEU A 88 -1.11 -6.24 -8.80
CA LEU A 88 -2.29 -6.71 -8.07
C LEU A 88 -3.42 -5.67 -8.09
N GLY A 89 -3.07 -4.39 -8.05
CA GLY A 89 -4.02 -3.30 -8.20
C GLY A 89 -4.73 -3.33 -9.56
N GLN A 90 -3.98 -3.54 -10.65
CA GLN A 90 -4.55 -3.69 -12.00
C GLN A 90 -5.39 -4.96 -12.13
N ASN A 91 -4.93 -6.09 -11.56
CA ASN A 91 -5.73 -7.32 -11.54
C ASN A 91 -7.09 -7.08 -10.87
N GLY A 92 -7.08 -6.46 -9.69
CA GLY A 92 -8.32 -6.08 -9.00
C GLY A 92 -9.19 -5.11 -9.80
N HIS A 93 -8.58 -4.15 -10.49
CA HIS A 93 -9.31 -3.20 -11.34
C HIS A 93 -10.08 -3.91 -12.45
N PHE A 94 -9.39 -4.69 -13.28
CA PHE A 94 -10.01 -5.33 -14.42
C PHE A 94 -10.98 -6.46 -14.04
N LYS A 95 -10.75 -7.14 -12.93
CA LYS A 95 -11.67 -8.17 -12.42
C LYS A 95 -12.94 -7.61 -11.77
N LEU A 96 -12.80 -6.54 -10.97
CA LEU A 96 -13.87 -6.11 -10.05
C LEU A 96 -14.50 -4.77 -10.42
N TYR A 97 -13.70 -3.83 -10.94
CA TYR A 97 -14.12 -2.43 -11.05
C TYR A 97 -14.26 -1.90 -12.47
N ALA A 98 -13.58 -2.49 -13.46
CA ALA A 98 -13.67 -2.06 -14.85
C ALA A 98 -15.13 -2.12 -15.34
N PRO A 99 -15.63 -1.07 -16.00
CA PRO A 99 -17.01 -1.05 -16.53
C PRO A 99 -17.23 -2.07 -17.62
N GLU A 100 -16.17 -2.43 -18.35
CA GLU A 100 -16.16 -3.47 -19.36
C GLU A 100 -15.24 -4.63 -18.95
N LYS A 101 -15.66 -5.85 -19.24
CA LYS A 101 -14.81 -7.02 -19.08
C LYS A 101 -13.93 -7.18 -20.32
N LEU A 102 -12.62 -6.94 -20.13
CA LEU A 102 -11.60 -7.07 -21.16
C LEU A 102 -10.81 -8.37 -20.96
N PRO A 103 -11.16 -9.47 -21.66
CA PRO A 103 -10.55 -10.79 -21.40
C PRO A 103 -9.03 -10.78 -21.48
N TYR A 104 -8.45 -10.07 -22.45
CA TYR A 104 -7.01 -9.95 -22.61
C TYR A 104 -6.34 -9.29 -21.39
N ALA A 105 -6.92 -8.19 -20.86
CA ALA A 105 -6.38 -7.50 -19.70
C ALA A 105 -6.50 -8.36 -18.44
N ILE A 106 -7.64 -9.03 -18.26
CA ILE A 106 -7.88 -9.94 -17.14
C ILE A 106 -6.83 -11.05 -17.15
N ASP A 107 -6.71 -11.81 -18.25
CA ASP A 107 -5.75 -12.91 -18.39
C ASP A 107 -4.29 -12.43 -18.19
N ARG A 108 -3.92 -11.27 -18.75
CA ARG A 108 -2.59 -10.70 -18.57
C ARG A 108 -2.25 -10.47 -17.10
N TYR A 109 -3.16 -9.80 -16.36
CA TYR A 109 -2.88 -9.45 -14.95
C TYR A 109 -3.07 -10.63 -14.00
N GLU A 110 -3.90 -11.61 -14.32
CA GLU A 110 -3.96 -12.89 -13.61
C GLU A 110 -2.63 -13.64 -13.68
N ARG A 111 -2.07 -13.79 -14.87
CA ARG A 111 -0.76 -14.44 -15.05
C ARG A 111 0.35 -13.68 -14.34
N GLU A 112 0.35 -12.36 -14.40
CA GLU A 112 1.35 -11.57 -13.70
C GLU A 112 1.19 -11.66 -12.18
N THR A 113 -0.05 -11.67 -11.67
CA THR A 113 -0.33 -11.91 -10.25
C THR A 113 0.19 -13.27 -9.80
N ALA A 114 -0.11 -14.34 -10.54
CA ALA A 114 0.38 -15.69 -10.24
C ALA A 114 1.92 -15.75 -10.26
N ARG A 115 2.55 -15.09 -11.23
CA ARG A 115 4.01 -15.00 -11.31
C ARG A 115 4.60 -14.32 -10.08
N LEU A 116 4.03 -13.19 -9.64
CA LEU A 116 4.51 -12.44 -8.47
C LEU A 116 4.29 -13.21 -7.17
N TYR A 117 3.17 -13.90 -7.02
CA TYR A 117 2.96 -14.83 -5.90
C TYR A 117 3.99 -15.94 -5.91
N GLY A 118 4.31 -16.53 -7.05
CA GLY A 118 5.37 -17.54 -7.17
C GLY A 118 6.77 -17.01 -6.79
N VAL A 119 7.08 -15.75 -7.12
CA VAL A 119 8.33 -15.10 -6.69
C VAL A 119 8.38 -14.97 -5.18
N LEU A 120 7.30 -14.47 -4.58
CA LEU A 120 7.21 -14.29 -3.13
C LEU A 120 7.26 -15.63 -2.38
N ASP A 121 6.53 -16.65 -2.88
CA ASP A 121 6.48 -17.96 -2.24
C ASP A 121 7.85 -18.63 -2.22
N ARG A 122 8.59 -18.61 -3.33
CA ARG A 122 9.96 -19.13 -3.38
C ARG A 122 10.86 -18.41 -2.37
N ARG A 123 10.79 -17.07 -2.33
CA ARG A 123 11.60 -16.29 -1.38
C ARG A 123 11.29 -16.64 0.07
N LEU A 124 10.02 -16.79 0.41
CA LEU A 124 9.58 -17.18 1.76
C LEU A 124 9.85 -18.67 2.08
N GLY A 125 10.20 -19.47 1.11
CA GLY A 125 10.76 -20.82 1.31
C GLY A 125 12.20 -20.80 1.81
N GLU A 126 12.92 -19.68 1.65
CA GLU A 126 14.32 -19.53 2.06
C GLU A 126 14.48 -18.84 3.43
N ALA A 127 13.45 -18.11 3.90
CA ALA A 127 13.51 -17.32 5.12
C ALA A 127 12.12 -17.11 5.73
N ASP A 128 12.08 -16.75 7.01
CA ASP A 128 10.83 -16.51 7.73
C ASP A 128 10.10 -15.25 7.25
N TYR A 129 10.84 -14.19 6.91
CA TYR A 129 10.35 -12.95 6.36
C TYR A 129 11.01 -12.63 5.03
N VAL A 130 10.41 -11.71 4.29
CA VAL A 130 10.83 -11.46 2.91
C VAL A 130 12.27 -10.97 2.78
N ALA A 131 12.78 -10.22 3.76
CA ALA A 131 14.17 -9.75 3.76
C ALA A 131 15.16 -10.72 4.45
N GLY A 132 14.68 -11.65 5.26
CA GLY A 132 15.52 -12.59 6.02
C GLY A 132 14.83 -13.16 7.25
N ALA A 133 15.56 -13.26 8.36
CA ALA A 133 15.03 -13.78 9.63
C ALA A 133 14.10 -12.80 10.35
N ASP A 134 14.27 -11.50 10.11
CA ASP A 134 13.56 -10.45 10.82
C ASP A 134 12.46 -9.81 9.99
N TYR A 135 11.36 -9.46 10.68
CA TYR A 135 10.27 -8.66 10.10
C TYR A 135 10.73 -7.23 9.83
N THR A 136 10.53 -6.76 8.59
CA THR A 136 11.01 -5.48 8.11
C THR A 136 9.91 -4.62 7.48
N ILE A 137 10.27 -3.41 7.06
CA ILE A 137 9.38 -2.53 6.27
C ILE A 137 8.96 -3.15 4.94
N ALA A 138 9.72 -4.10 4.39
CA ALA A 138 9.32 -4.83 3.18
C ALA A 138 8.11 -5.72 3.44
N ASP A 139 8.09 -6.46 4.57
CA ASP A 139 6.93 -7.26 4.97
C ASP A 139 5.71 -6.36 5.24
N MET A 140 5.92 -5.19 5.88
CA MET A 140 4.85 -4.21 6.11
C MET A 140 4.21 -3.74 4.82
N ALA A 141 5.00 -3.50 3.78
CA ALA A 141 4.52 -3.05 2.48
C ALA A 141 3.79 -4.17 1.71
N ILE A 142 4.27 -5.42 1.80
CA ILE A 142 3.74 -6.58 1.07
C ILE A 142 2.43 -7.09 1.69
N PHE A 143 2.36 -7.15 3.01
CA PHE A 143 1.26 -7.80 3.73
C PHE A 143 -0.14 -7.32 3.34
N PRO A 144 -0.45 -6.01 3.19
CA PRO A 144 -1.78 -5.55 2.81
C PRO A 144 -2.23 -6.05 1.44
N TRP A 145 -1.32 -6.28 0.52
CA TRP A 145 -1.61 -6.81 -0.81
C TRP A 145 -1.98 -8.29 -0.76
N ILE A 146 -1.24 -9.09 0.02
CA ILE A 146 -1.57 -10.50 0.23
C ILE A 146 -2.87 -10.67 1.02
N MET A 147 -3.18 -9.76 1.93
CA MET A 147 -4.46 -9.77 2.67
C MET A 147 -5.68 -9.75 1.73
N THR A 148 -5.53 -9.23 0.53
CA THR A 148 -6.60 -9.19 -0.47
C THR A 148 -6.65 -10.43 -1.38
N HIS A 149 -5.89 -11.49 -1.10
CA HIS A 149 -5.76 -12.67 -1.97
C HIS A 149 -7.09 -13.26 -2.47
N LYS A 150 -8.12 -13.35 -1.61
CA LYS A 150 -9.44 -13.84 -2.00
C LYS A 150 -10.12 -12.97 -3.07
N ARG A 151 -9.89 -11.66 -3.03
CA ARG A 151 -10.40 -10.72 -4.04
C ARG A 151 -9.63 -10.81 -5.35
N GLN A 152 -8.37 -11.29 -5.28
CA GLN A 152 -7.53 -11.59 -6.44
C GLN A 152 -7.82 -13.00 -7.00
N GLU A 153 -8.77 -13.75 -6.38
CA GLU A 153 -9.09 -15.14 -6.68
C GLU A 153 -7.87 -16.08 -6.53
N ILE A 154 -7.01 -15.75 -5.55
CA ILE A 154 -5.84 -16.57 -5.20
C ILE A 154 -6.14 -17.40 -3.95
N THR A 155 -5.87 -18.70 -4.05
CA THR A 155 -5.87 -19.65 -2.94
C THR A 155 -4.47 -19.74 -2.36
N LEU A 156 -4.31 -19.43 -1.05
CA LEU A 156 -3.00 -19.51 -0.40
C LEU A 156 -2.51 -20.95 -0.19
N ASP A 157 -3.37 -21.94 -0.39
CA ASP A 157 -2.95 -23.35 -0.34
C ASP A 157 -2.00 -23.70 -1.49
N ASP A 158 -2.06 -22.99 -2.60
CA ASP A 158 -1.14 -23.11 -3.74
C ASP A 158 0.23 -22.46 -3.47
N TYR A 159 0.34 -21.69 -2.38
CA TYR A 159 1.51 -20.91 -1.97
C TYR A 159 1.82 -21.14 -0.49
N PRO A 160 2.34 -22.31 -0.11
CA PRO A 160 2.45 -22.71 1.30
C PRO A 160 3.37 -21.82 2.13
N ASN A 161 4.42 -21.25 1.53
CA ASN A 161 5.34 -20.38 2.23
C ASN A 161 4.71 -19.00 2.48
N ILE A 162 3.95 -18.47 1.52
CA ILE A 162 3.14 -17.25 1.73
C ILE A 162 2.10 -17.50 2.81
N LYS A 163 1.44 -18.66 2.81
CA LYS A 163 0.42 -19.01 3.82
C LYS A 163 1.03 -19.02 5.22
N ARG A 164 2.21 -19.63 5.39
CA ARG A 164 2.97 -19.62 6.65
C ARG A 164 3.33 -18.19 7.07
N TRP A 165 3.97 -17.42 6.19
CA TRP A 165 4.37 -16.04 6.45
C TRP A 165 3.17 -15.15 6.78
N TYR A 166 2.06 -15.31 6.07
CA TYR A 166 0.83 -14.55 6.30
C TYR A 166 0.28 -14.79 7.71
N ALA A 167 0.27 -16.04 8.17
CA ALA A 167 -0.12 -16.38 9.54
C ALA A 167 0.84 -15.77 10.56
N LEU A 168 2.15 -15.92 10.36
CA LEU A 168 3.19 -15.35 11.21
C LEU A 168 3.08 -13.82 11.35
N CYS A 169 2.87 -13.12 10.24
CA CYS A 169 2.63 -11.67 10.26
C CYS A 169 1.39 -11.30 11.06
N ARG A 170 0.29 -12.06 10.92
CA ARG A 170 -0.97 -11.80 11.62
C ARG A 170 -0.91 -11.96 13.13
N GLU A 171 0.02 -12.71 13.65
CA GLU A 171 0.23 -12.85 15.10
C GLU A 171 0.89 -11.62 15.73
N ARG A 172 1.45 -10.71 14.94
CA ARG A 172 2.14 -9.52 15.45
C ARG A 172 1.15 -8.52 16.06
N PRO A 173 1.30 -8.15 17.35
CA PRO A 173 0.36 -7.23 18.03
C PRO A 173 0.27 -5.85 17.35
N ALA A 174 1.40 -5.32 16.84
CA ALA A 174 1.41 -4.03 16.15
C ALA A 174 0.65 -4.07 14.82
N LEU A 175 0.72 -5.20 14.09
CA LEU A 175 -0.07 -5.37 12.87
C LEU A 175 -1.56 -5.46 13.19
N GLN A 176 -1.93 -6.22 14.22
CA GLN A 176 -3.31 -6.31 14.72
C GLN A 176 -3.86 -4.93 15.11
N ALA A 177 -3.08 -4.13 15.83
CA ALA A 177 -3.43 -2.76 16.18
C ALA A 177 -3.65 -1.91 14.92
N GLY A 178 -2.74 -2.00 13.94
CA GLY A 178 -2.87 -1.29 12.65
C GLY A 178 -4.12 -1.67 11.87
N LEU A 179 -4.47 -2.95 11.81
CA LEU A 179 -5.67 -3.45 11.14
C LEU A 179 -6.97 -2.97 11.82
N ASN A 180 -6.92 -2.62 13.09
CA ASN A 180 -8.07 -2.11 13.84
C ASN A 180 -8.22 -0.59 13.77
N VAL A 181 -7.20 0.13 13.28
CA VAL A 181 -7.28 1.57 13.09
C VAL A 181 -8.41 1.89 12.12
N MET A 182 -9.33 2.78 12.53
CA MET A 182 -10.50 3.19 11.76
C MET A 182 -11.44 2.04 11.32
N LYS A 183 -11.44 0.91 12.03
CA LYS A 183 -12.27 -0.25 11.68
C LYS A 183 -13.74 0.10 11.44
N ASP A 184 -14.32 0.97 12.25
CA ASP A 184 -15.72 1.41 12.11
C ASP A 184 -15.94 2.25 10.85
N ALA A 185 -14.97 3.08 10.47
CA ALA A 185 -15.02 3.84 9.23
C ALA A 185 -14.90 2.93 8.00
N ILE A 186 -14.00 1.94 8.05
CA ILE A 186 -13.81 0.94 6.99
C ILE A 186 -15.06 0.07 6.84
N ASN A 187 -15.65 -0.38 7.93
CA ASN A 187 -16.84 -1.23 7.89
C ASN A 187 -18.07 -0.50 7.34
N ARG A 188 -18.23 0.79 7.64
CA ARG A 188 -19.27 1.62 7.03
C ARG A 188 -19.11 1.79 5.53
N ASN A 189 -17.87 1.80 5.04
CA ASN A 189 -17.56 1.93 3.60
C ASN A 189 -17.51 0.57 2.86
N ARG A 190 -17.63 -0.57 3.53
CA ARG A 190 -17.66 -1.89 2.86
C ARG A 190 -18.82 -2.05 1.88
N GLY A 191 -19.93 -1.32 2.08
CA GLY A 191 -21.02 -1.19 1.11
C GLY A 191 -20.68 -0.27 -0.07
N GLY A 192 -19.62 0.53 0.03
CA GLY A 192 -19.22 1.57 -0.93
C GLY A 192 -17.86 1.36 -1.59
N MET A 193 -17.19 0.23 -1.36
CA MET A 193 -15.86 -0.03 -1.96
C MET A 193 -15.92 -0.40 -3.46
N GLY A 194 -17.13 -0.36 -4.06
CA GLY A 194 -17.34 -0.33 -5.49
C GLY A 194 -17.22 1.07 -6.12
N MET A 195 -16.96 2.11 -5.33
CA MET A 195 -17.11 3.51 -5.73
C MET A 195 -15.81 4.28 -5.98
N LEU A 196 -14.68 3.63 -6.24
CA LEU A 196 -13.54 4.33 -6.85
C LEU A 196 -13.79 4.69 -8.33
N SER A 197 -14.95 4.31 -8.88
CA SER A 197 -15.34 4.54 -10.26
C SER A 197 -16.54 5.47 -10.45
N THR A 198 -17.05 6.13 -9.43
CA THR A 198 -18.28 6.92 -9.54
C THR A 198 -18.08 8.40 -9.87
N LEU A 199 -16.84 8.89 -9.84
CA LEU A 199 -16.56 10.17 -10.45
C LEU A 199 -16.40 9.95 -11.96
N THR A 200 -17.26 10.57 -12.74
CA THR A 200 -17.11 10.61 -14.20
C THR A 200 -15.80 11.31 -14.57
N PRO A 201 -15.19 11.05 -15.73
CA PRO A 201 -14.01 11.78 -16.18
C PRO A 201 -14.20 13.30 -16.14
N ALA A 202 -15.41 13.79 -16.39
CA ALA A 202 -15.75 15.22 -16.31
C ALA A 202 -15.71 15.76 -14.88
N GLU A 203 -16.18 15.00 -13.89
CA GLU A 203 -16.11 15.39 -12.46
C GLU A 203 -14.67 15.37 -11.95
N VAL A 204 -13.87 14.38 -12.35
CA VAL A 204 -12.43 14.34 -12.04
C VAL A 204 -11.72 15.55 -12.66
N GLN A 205 -12.03 15.90 -13.92
CA GLN A 205 -11.45 17.05 -14.58
C GLN A 205 -11.86 18.35 -13.92
N ALA A 206 -13.13 18.52 -13.58
CA ALA A 206 -13.63 19.72 -12.89
C ALA A 206 -12.96 19.93 -11.51
N ILE A 207 -12.73 18.85 -10.76
CA ILE A 207 -12.01 18.89 -9.48
C ILE A 207 -10.53 19.26 -9.71
N ALA A 208 -9.89 18.69 -10.73
CA ALA A 208 -8.50 18.99 -11.07
C ALA A 208 -8.33 20.45 -11.54
N ASP A 209 -9.27 20.96 -12.31
CA ASP A 209 -9.26 22.36 -12.79
C ASP A 209 -9.49 23.34 -11.63
N ALA A 210 -10.40 23.02 -10.70
CA ALA A 210 -10.59 23.82 -9.48
C ALA A 210 -9.32 23.85 -8.61
N ALA A 211 -8.57 22.73 -8.52
CA ALA A 211 -7.31 22.67 -7.80
C ALA A 211 -6.19 23.49 -8.47
N ARG A 212 -6.18 23.59 -9.81
CA ARG A 212 -5.21 24.41 -10.56
C ARG A 212 -5.48 25.90 -10.42
N VAL A 213 -6.76 26.31 -10.32
CA VAL A 213 -7.13 27.72 -10.10
C VAL A 213 -6.78 28.19 -8.69
N ALA A 214 -6.76 27.29 -7.73
CA ALA A 214 -6.41 27.61 -6.33
C ALA A 214 -4.88 27.68 -6.07
N ASN A 215 -4.05 27.31 -7.04
CA ASN A 215 -2.59 27.31 -6.93
C ASN A 215 -1.97 27.75 -8.29
N PRO A 216 -2.00 29.07 -8.61
CA PRO A 216 -1.46 29.64 -9.85
C PRO A 216 0.08 29.53 -9.92
#